data_737a2a749f77cfc26547537607e17e26
#
_entry.id   737a2a749f77cfc26547537607e17e26
#
_cell.length_a   1.000
_cell.length_b   1.000
_cell.length_c   1.000
_cell.angle_alpha   90.00
_cell.angle_beta   90.00
_cell.angle_gamma   90.00
#
_symmetry.space_group_name_H-M   'P 1'
#
loop_
_entity.id
_entity.type
_entity.pdbx_description
1 polymer ?
#
loop_
_entity_poly.entity_id
_entity_poly.type
_entity_poly.pdbx_seq_one_letter_code
_entity_poly.pdbx_strand_id
1 'polypeptide(L)'
;KFLEASKKLYNAYLMNPDKEENISYLYYSASSAVNSKEYDTALEYYLKLKNMGYTGVVSEYFVTPIESEIEEKVSETEYNLFKSSKDYTNQRIGKTESRLPEIVKNIALIYVQKGENDKAISAIKEARAINPDDVNLILSEADLYIKIGDKNKFKELMEQAVEKDPNNAILYYNLGVINGEQGEFKIAKEFYLKALELDDTYTASYLNLVGLILEGEGPIVEKMNKLVTSRKASDMDKYDELEIDRVNLYKECLPYLEKLIEIDPSNIEALKTAKNIYYTIDDTDNFKLMNVKLQELEN
;
A
#
# COMPACT_ATOMS: atom_id res chain seq x y z
N LYS A 1 -14.57 11.17 22.97
CA LYS A 1 -15.04 11.86 21.75
C LYS A 1 -15.67 10.87 20.75
N PHE A 2 -14.95 9.83 20.30
CA PHE A 2 -15.47 8.85 19.33
C PHE A 2 -16.63 8.00 19.88
N LEU A 3 -16.57 7.54 21.14
CA LEU A 3 -17.66 6.80 21.78
C LEU A 3 -18.96 7.61 21.84
N GLU A 4 -18.85 8.90 22.14
CA GLU A 4 -20.02 9.79 22.19
C GLU A 4 -20.58 10.01 20.76
N ALA A 5 -19.71 10.18 19.78
CA ALA A 5 -20.10 10.28 18.35
C ALA A 5 -20.84 9.02 17.89
N SER A 6 -20.31 7.84 18.20
CA SER A 6 -20.96 6.57 17.88
C SER A 6 -22.37 6.50 18.44
N LYS A 7 -22.57 6.82 19.73
CA LYS A 7 -23.88 6.80 20.37
C LYS A 7 -24.88 7.79 19.73
N LYS A 8 -24.43 9.02 19.43
CA LYS A 8 -25.28 10.02 18.79
C LYS A 8 -25.71 9.62 17.38
N LEU A 9 -24.78 9.08 16.61
CA LEU A 9 -25.05 8.59 15.25
C LEU A 9 -25.99 7.38 15.27
N TYR A 10 -25.84 6.46 16.22
CA TYR A 10 -26.76 5.34 16.38
C TYR A 10 -28.16 5.82 16.75
N ASN A 11 -28.30 6.80 17.63
CA ASN A 11 -29.60 7.40 17.96
C ASN A 11 -30.23 8.09 16.74
N ALA A 12 -29.44 8.77 15.89
CA ALA A 12 -29.94 9.35 14.65
C ALA A 12 -30.44 8.27 13.66
N TYR A 13 -29.73 7.15 13.55
CA TYR A 13 -30.21 5.98 12.79
C TYR A 13 -31.54 5.47 13.32
N LEU A 14 -31.71 5.34 14.64
CA LEU A 14 -32.92 4.82 15.27
C LEU A 14 -34.16 5.70 15.08
N MET A 15 -34.01 6.99 14.76
CA MET A 15 -35.14 7.89 14.50
C MET A 15 -36.00 7.44 13.31
N ASN A 16 -35.37 6.87 12.27
CA ASN A 16 -36.04 6.26 11.14
C ASN A 16 -35.09 5.26 10.45
N PRO A 17 -35.01 4.02 10.96
CA PRO A 17 -34.04 3.03 10.50
C PRO A 17 -34.30 2.50 9.09
N ASP A 18 -35.53 2.68 8.58
CA ASP A 18 -35.90 2.23 7.22
C ASP A 18 -35.58 3.27 6.14
N LYS A 19 -35.21 4.49 6.54
CA LYS A 19 -34.82 5.53 5.61
C LYS A 19 -33.39 5.32 5.15
N GLU A 20 -33.17 5.15 3.84
CA GLU A 20 -31.87 4.85 3.25
C GLU A 20 -30.78 5.83 3.69
N GLU A 21 -31.09 7.13 3.72
CA GLU A 21 -30.16 8.16 4.19
C GLU A 21 -29.71 7.92 5.65
N ASN A 22 -30.57 7.40 6.51
CA ASN A 22 -30.26 7.15 7.92
C ASN A 22 -29.38 5.92 8.13
N ILE A 23 -29.38 4.97 7.19
CA ILE A 23 -28.49 3.81 7.28
C ILE A 23 -27.02 4.23 7.26
N SER A 24 -26.71 5.35 6.61
CA SER A 24 -25.36 5.91 6.65
C SER A 24 -24.90 6.29 8.08
N TYR A 25 -25.82 6.71 8.95
CA TYR A 25 -25.50 7.00 10.35
C TYR A 25 -25.08 5.73 11.12
N LEU A 26 -25.68 4.58 10.81
CA LEU A 26 -25.27 3.29 11.37
C LEU A 26 -23.82 2.95 10.96
N TYR A 27 -23.47 3.19 9.70
CA TYR A 27 -22.11 2.99 9.20
C TYR A 27 -21.10 3.90 9.93
N TYR A 28 -21.37 5.20 10.03
CA TYR A 28 -20.49 6.13 10.75
C TYR A 28 -20.44 5.85 12.25
N SER A 29 -21.52 5.32 12.82
CA SER A 29 -21.56 4.87 14.21
C SER A 29 -20.64 3.68 14.42
N ALA A 30 -20.66 2.67 13.53
CA ALA A 30 -19.76 1.52 13.55
C ALA A 30 -18.29 1.94 13.46
N SER A 31 -17.94 2.81 12.51
CA SER A 31 -16.57 3.35 12.35
C SER A 31 -16.12 4.12 13.60
N SER A 32 -17.00 4.94 14.20
CA SER A 32 -16.70 5.65 15.45
C SER A 32 -16.51 4.70 16.63
N ALA A 33 -17.21 3.58 16.67
CA ALA A 33 -17.05 2.54 17.67
C ALA A 33 -15.68 1.84 17.55
N VAL A 34 -15.22 1.53 16.33
CA VAL A 34 -13.85 1.03 16.08
C VAL A 34 -12.81 2.00 16.63
N ASN A 35 -12.92 3.28 16.30
CA ASN A 35 -11.99 4.33 16.75
C ASN A 35 -11.99 4.54 18.28
N SER A 36 -13.06 4.13 18.97
CA SER A 36 -13.13 4.13 20.43
C SER A 36 -12.78 2.78 21.07
N LYS A 37 -12.39 1.78 20.25
CA LYS A 37 -12.08 0.40 20.67
C LYS A 37 -13.26 -0.37 21.26
N GLU A 38 -14.48 0.07 20.97
CA GLU A 38 -15.72 -0.62 21.35
C GLU A 38 -16.05 -1.69 20.29
N TYR A 39 -15.20 -2.71 20.22
CA TYR A 39 -15.21 -3.70 19.13
C TYR A 39 -16.50 -4.52 19.07
N ASP A 40 -17.13 -4.85 20.20
CA ASP A 40 -18.40 -5.59 20.19
C ASP A 40 -19.53 -4.74 19.60
N THR A 41 -19.62 -3.47 19.99
CA THR A 41 -20.60 -2.52 19.42
C THR A 41 -20.35 -2.29 17.92
N ALA A 42 -19.09 -2.12 17.52
CA ALA A 42 -18.71 -1.95 16.12
C ALA A 42 -19.10 -3.17 15.28
N LEU A 43 -18.82 -4.38 15.80
CA LEU A 43 -19.15 -5.63 15.14
C LEU A 43 -20.67 -5.80 14.96
N GLU A 44 -21.45 -5.52 15.99
CA GLU A 44 -22.92 -5.56 15.92
C GLU A 44 -23.45 -4.65 14.79
N TYR A 45 -22.96 -3.41 14.71
CA TYR A 45 -23.40 -2.44 13.74
C TYR A 45 -22.97 -2.81 12.30
N TYR A 46 -21.73 -3.26 12.12
CA TYR A 46 -21.25 -3.72 10.81
C TYR A 46 -21.97 -4.98 10.34
N LEU A 47 -22.23 -5.96 11.21
CA LEU A 47 -23.00 -7.14 10.88
C LEU A 47 -24.43 -6.76 10.47
N LYS A 48 -25.04 -5.78 11.16
CA LYS A 48 -26.35 -5.27 10.81
C LYS A 48 -26.36 -4.65 9.42
N LEU A 49 -25.38 -3.80 9.09
CA LEU A 49 -25.19 -3.21 7.76
C LEU A 49 -25.05 -4.28 6.67
N LYS A 50 -24.19 -5.29 6.92
CA LYS A 50 -23.99 -6.41 6.01
C LYS A 50 -25.28 -7.18 5.77
N ASN A 51 -26.04 -7.51 6.83
CA ASN A 51 -27.29 -8.26 6.74
C ASN A 51 -28.40 -7.46 6.02
N MET A 52 -28.36 -6.13 6.07
CA MET A 52 -29.26 -5.24 5.33
C MET A 52 -28.84 -5.09 3.85
N GLY A 53 -27.69 -5.64 3.42
CA GLY A 53 -27.16 -5.46 2.09
C GLY A 53 -26.67 -4.03 1.81
N TYR A 54 -26.30 -3.27 2.84
CA TYR A 54 -25.88 -1.87 2.68
C TYR A 54 -24.56 -1.79 1.94
N THR A 55 -24.57 -1.11 0.80
CA THR A 55 -23.38 -0.83 0.00
C THR A 55 -22.87 0.58 0.17
N GLY A 56 -23.69 1.51 0.64
CA GLY A 56 -23.36 2.94 0.74
C GLY A 56 -23.10 3.61 -0.60
N VAL A 57 -23.49 2.99 -1.71
CA VAL A 57 -23.37 3.55 -3.06
C VAL A 57 -24.40 4.65 -3.22
N VAL A 58 -23.94 5.86 -3.58
CA VAL A 58 -24.79 7.00 -3.88
C VAL A 58 -24.57 7.47 -5.32
N SER A 59 -25.62 8.02 -5.93
CA SER A 59 -25.50 8.63 -7.24
C SER A 59 -24.74 9.95 -7.15
N GLU A 60 -23.87 10.19 -8.13
CA GLU A 60 -23.14 11.43 -8.31
C GLU A 60 -23.50 12.04 -9.64
N TYR A 61 -23.76 13.32 -9.65
CA TYR A 61 -24.25 14.04 -10.81
C TYR A 61 -23.16 14.97 -11.34
N PHE A 62 -22.92 14.91 -12.64
CA PHE A 62 -21.88 15.68 -13.30
C PHE A 62 -22.41 16.39 -14.54
N VAL A 63 -21.95 17.61 -14.74
CA VAL A 63 -22.23 18.44 -15.92
C VAL A 63 -20.94 19.13 -16.35
N THR A 64 -20.87 19.51 -17.62
CA THR A 64 -19.74 20.30 -18.15
C THR A 64 -20.28 21.63 -18.65
N PRO A 65 -19.99 22.78 -18.01
CA PRO A 65 -20.33 24.08 -18.56
C PRO A 65 -19.61 24.28 -19.90
N ILE A 66 -20.31 24.81 -20.89
CA ILE A 66 -19.72 25.05 -22.24
C ILE A 66 -18.60 26.09 -22.17
N GLU A 67 -18.70 27.07 -21.27
CA GLU A 67 -17.73 28.14 -21.11
C GLU A 67 -16.37 27.65 -20.56
N SER A 68 -16.40 26.78 -19.57
CA SER A 68 -15.17 26.28 -18.91
C SER A 68 -14.63 24.98 -19.52
N GLU A 69 -15.47 24.20 -20.19
CA GLU A 69 -15.18 22.85 -20.69
C GLU A 69 -14.67 21.88 -19.61
N ILE A 70 -14.80 22.24 -18.31
CA ILE A 70 -14.35 21.44 -17.17
C ILE A 70 -15.57 20.75 -16.54
N GLU A 71 -15.47 19.42 -16.36
CA GLU A 71 -16.53 18.65 -15.70
C GLU A 71 -16.66 19.08 -14.22
N GLU A 72 -17.87 19.34 -13.79
CA GLU A 72 -18.21 19.74 -12.42
C GLU A 72 -19.20 18.76 -11.81
N LYS A 73 -18.97 18.44 -10.53
CA LYS A 73 -19.92 17.67 -9.73
C LYS A 73 -20.95 18.63 -9.14
N VAL A 74 -22.22 18.29 -9.33
CA VAL A 74 -23.36 19.12 -8.91
C VAL A 74 -24.34 18.31 -8.05
N SER A 75 -25.26 18.98 -7.38
CA SER A 75 -26.37 18.31 -6.71
C SER A 75 -27.37 17.73 -7.71
N GLU A 76 -28.20 16.78 -7.27
CA GLU A 76 -29.28 16.23 -8.09
C GLU A 76 -30.26 17.31 -8.57
N THR A 77 -30.54 18.28 -7.72
CA THR A 77 -31.42 19.42 -8.06
C THR A 77 -30.81 20.28 -9.17
N GLU A 78 -29.53 20.62 -9.06
CA GLU A 78 -28.82 21.38 -10.08
C GLU A 78 -28.69 20.60 -11.37
N TYR A 79 -28.38 19.29 -11.30
CA TYR A 79 -28.33 18.42 -12.46
C TYR A 79 -29.64 18.41 -13.23
N ASN A 80 -30.77 18.27 -12.54
CA ASN A 80 -32.09 18.29 -13.14
C ASN A 80 -32.44 19.66 -13.76
N LEU A 81 -31.96 20.74 -13.15
CA LEU A 81 -32.12 22.10 -13.71
C LEU A 81 -31.26 22.27 -14.96
N PHE A 82 -30.00 21.88 -14.90
CA PHE A 82 -29.04 22.04 -15.99
C PHE A 82 -29.28 21.10 -17.19
N LYS A 83 -29.98 19.98 -16.95
CA LYS A 83 -30.35 19.02 -18.00
C LYS A 83 -31.12 19.65 -19.17
N SER A 84 -31.84 20.73 -18.92
CA SER A 84 -32.60 21.47 -19.95
C SER A 84 -31.90 22.75 -20.43
N SER A 85 -30.77 23.12 -19.85
CA SER A 85 -30.00 24.30 -20.21
C SER A 85 -29.10 24.04 -21.43
N LYS A 86 -28.96 25.05 -22.28
CA LYS A 86 -28.03 25.01 -23.41
C LYS A 86 -26.60 25.36 -23.00
N ASP A 87 -26.39 25.81 -21.77
CA ASP A 87 -25.10 26.25 -21.27
C ASP A 87 -24.25 25.10 -20.73
N TYR A 88 -24.83 23.87 -20.66
CA TYR A 88 -24.19 22.67 -20.16
C TYR A 88 -24.23 21.49 -21.13
N THR A 89 -23.19 20.71 -21.15
CA THR A 89 -23.03 19.50 -21.98
C THR A 89 -22.52 18.32 -21.15
N ASN A 90 -22.33 17.14 -21.76
CA ASN A 90 -21.77 15.95 -21.15
C ASN A 90 -22.38 15.58 -19.78
N GLN A 91 -23.71 15.66 -19.70
CA GLN A 91 -24.44 15.30 -18.50
C GLN A 91 -24.33 13.80 -18.25
N ARG A 92 -23.81 13.43 -17.11
CA ARG A 92 -23.72 12.03 -16.71
C ARG A 92 -24.06 11.82 -15.24
N ILE A 93 -24.53 10.62 -14.94
CA ILE A 93 -24.73 10.15 -13.58
C ILE A 93 -23.68 9.08 -13.32
N GLY A 94 -22.81 9.34 -12.34
CA GLY A 94 -21.89 8.38 -11.79
C GLY A 94 -22.46 7.71 -10.55
N LYS A 95 -21.66 6.80 -9.97
CA LYS A 95 -21.92 6.19 -8.67
C LYS A 95 -20.63 6.19 -7.87
N THR A 96 -20.74 6.40 -6.55
CA THR A 96 -19.61 6.20 -5.64
C THR A 96 -19.26 4.72 -5.57
N GLU A 97 -18.05 4.42 -5.13
CA GLU A 97 -17.66 3.04 -4.83
C GLU A 97 -18.47 2.45 -3.68
N SER A 98 -18.59 1.14 -3.69
CA SER A 98 -19.25 0.41 -2.61
C SER A 98 -18.42 0.43 -1.33
N ARG A 99 -19.07 0.62 -0.19
CA ARG A 99 -18.45 0.49 1.15
C ARG A 99 -18.46 -0.95 1.67
N LEU A 100 -19.05 -1.88 0.93
CA LEU A 100 -19.10 -3.28 1.34
C LEU A 100 -17.71 -3.88 1.60
N PRO A 101 -16.69 -3.65 0.77
CA PRO A 101 -15.33 -4.13 1.04
C PRO A 101 -14.78 -3.63 2.38
N GLU A 102 -14.98 -2.34 2.68
CA GLU A 102 -14.55 -1.76 3.96
C GLU A 102 -15.32 -2.33 5.16
N ILE A 103 -16.64 -2.50 5.03
CA ILE A 103 -17.48 -3.12 6.07
C ILE A 103 -17.00 -4.53 6.38
N VAL A 104 -16.77 -5.35 5.36
CA VAL A 104 -16.30 -6.73 5.51
C VAL A 104 -14.89 -6.78 6.07
N LYS A 105 -14.00 -5.91 5.62
CA LYS A 105 -12.65 -5.76 6.17
C LYS A 105 -12.71 -5.45 7.68
N ASN A 106 -13.53 -4.49 8.09
CA ASN A 106 -13.66 -4.13 9.49
C ASN A 106 -14.24 -5.27 10.35
N ILE A 107 -15.26 -5.99 9.85
CA ILE A 107 -15.79 -7.20 10.50
C ILE A 107 -14.66 -8.22 10.70
N ALA A 108 -13.89 -8.51 9.66
CA ALA A 108 -12.80 -9.47 9.71
C ALA A 108 -11.70 -9.04 10.68
N LEU A 109 -11.28 -7.77 10.64
CA LEU A 109 -10.27 -7.23 11.54
C LEU A 109 -10.71 -7.25 13.01
N ILE A 110 -12.00 -7.00 13.29
CA ILE A 110 -12.54 -7.12 14.66
C ILE A 110 -12.51 -8.58 15.10
N TYR A 111 -12.88 -9.54 14.24
CA TYR A 111 -12.76 -10.96 14.57
C TYR A 111 -11.30 -11.38 14.83
N VAL A 112 -10.34 -10.89 14.02
CA VAL A 112 -8.91 -11.12 14.28
C VAL A 112 -8.49 -10.55 15.63
N GLN A 113 -8.92 -9.32 15.95
CA GLN A 113 -8.63 -8.67 17.23
C GLN A 113 -9.19 -9.45 18.43
N LYS A 114 -10.28 -10.16 18.23
CA LYS A 114 -10.91 -11.05 19.22
C LYS A 114 -10.31 -12.46 19.23
N GLY A 115 -9.37 -12.77 18.33
CA GLY A 115 -8.80 -14.12 18.16
C GLY A 115 -9.72 -15.11 17.42
N GLU A 116 -10.78 -14.60 16.78
CA GLU A 116 -11.79 -15.41 16.07
C GLU A 116 -11.45 -15.52 14.57
N ASN A 117 -10.24 -16.00 14.24
CA ASN A 117 -9.71 -16.01 12.87
C ASN A 117 -10.58 -16.76 11.87
N ASP A 118 -11.19 -17.87 12.26
CA ASP A 118 -12.08 -18.67 11.38
C ASP A 118 -13.31 -17.86 10.92
N LYS A 119 -13.87 -17.05 11.83
CA LYS A 119 -14.99 -16.16 11.48
C LYS A 119 -14.55 -15.02 10.56
N ALA A 120 -13.35 -14.51 10.79
CA ALA A 120 -12.76 -13.47 9.92
C ALA A 120 -12.61 -13.98 8.48
N ILE A 121 -12.01 -15.16 8.31
CA ILE A 121 -11.82 -15.81 7.01
C ILE A 121 -13.18 -16.09 6.35
N SER A 122 -14.13 -16.61 7.12
CA SER A 122 -15.47 -16.92 6.61
C SER A 122 -16.19 -15.67 6.10
N ALA A 123 -16.13 -14.56 6.84
CA ALA A 123 -16.77 -13.30 6.47
C ALA A 123 -16.23 -12.74 5.12
N ILE A 124 -14.92 -12.76 4.93
CA ILE A 124 -14.30 -12.30 3.67
C ILE A 124 -14.63 -13.24 2.51
N LYS A 125 -14.54 -14.55 2.70
CA LYS A 125 -14.84 -15.53 1.65
C LYS A 125 -16.29 -15.43 1.18
N GLU A 126 -17.22 -15.20 2.09
CA GLU A 126 -18.63 -14.97 1.74
C GLU A 126 -18.80 -13.72 0.86
N ALA A 127 -18.14 -12.62 1.19
CA ALA A 127 -18.20 -11.41 0.38
C ALA A 127 -17.57 -11.62 -1.01
N ARG A 128 -16.43 -12.33 -1.08
CA ARG A 128 -15.78 -12.68 -2.34
C ARG A 128 -16.60 -13.63 -3.21
N ALA A 129 -17.40 -14.52 -2.60
CA ALA A 129 -18.30 -15.36 -3.36
C ALA A 129 -19.37 -14.56 -4.13
N ILE A 130 -19.73 -13.38 -3.60
CA ILE A 130 -20.69 -12.46 -4.27
C ILE A 130 -19.97 -11.60 -5.32
N ASN A 131 -18.76 -11.12 -5.02
CA ASN A 131 -17.97 -10.23 -5.88
C ASN A 131 -16.55 -10.78 -6.06
N PRO A 132 -16.35 -11.84 -6.86
CA PRO A 132 -15.05 -12.54 -6.95
C PRO A 132 -13.94 -11.72 -7.61
N ASP A 133 -14.31 -10.74 -8.42
CA ASP A 133 -13.39 -9.87 -9.15
C ASP A 133 -13.11 -8.54 -8.44
N ASP A 134 -13.67 -8.34 -7.25
CA ASP A 134 -13.41 -7.12 -6.46
C ASP A 134 -12.00 -7.19 -5.83
N VAL A 135 -11.09 -6.42 -6.39
CA VAL A 135 -9.68 -6.34 -5.95
C VAL A 135 -9.59 -5.92 -4.48
N ASN A 136 -10.49 -5.04 -4.00
CA ASN A 136 -10.47 -4.60 -2.60
C ASN A 136 -10.83 -5.73 -1.63
N LEU A 137 -11.71 -6.67 -2.04
CA LEU A 137 -12.01 -7.86 -1.25
C LEU A 137 -10.84 -8.85 -1.27
N ILE A 138 -10.15 -9.01 -2.42
CA ILE A 138 -8.93 -9.83 -2.51
C ILE A 138 -7.86 -9.27 -1.57
N LEU A 139 -7.60 -7.97 -1.62
CA LEU A 139 -6.64 -7.29 -0.75
C LEU A 139 -7.02 -7.39 0.73
N SER A 140 -8.32 -7.27 1.04
CA SER A 140 -8.80 -7.42 2.43
C SER A 140 -8.60 -8.83 2.97
N GLU A 141 -8.74 -9.86 2.12
CA GLU A 141 -8.43 -11.25 2.47
C GLU A 141 -6.91 -11.43 2.66
N ALA A 142 -6.10 -10.86 1.78
CA ALA A 142 -4.66 -10.91 1.89
C ALA A 142 -4.16 -10.23 3.18
N ASP A 143 -4.65 -9.05 3.51
CA ASP A 143 -4.35 -8.35 4.77
C ASP A 143 -4.67 -9.20 6.00
N LEU A 144 -5.72 -10.02 5.94
CA LEU A 144 -6.05 -10.95 7.00
C LEU A 144 -5.00 -12.06 7.12
N TYR A 145 -4.62 -12.68 5.99
CA TYR A 145 -3.65 -13.77 6.00
C TYR A 145 -2.26 -13.32 6.46
N ILE A 146 -1.82 -12.09 6.10
CA ILE A 146 -0.55 -11.56 6.64
C ILE A 146 -0.63 -11.35 8.16
N LYS A 147 -1.76 -10.88 8.69
CA LYS A 147 -1.96 -10.69 10.13
C LYS A 147 -1.95 -11.99 10.94
N ILE A 148 -2.45 -13.08 10.37
CA ILE A 148 -2.42 -14.41 11.00
C ILE A 148 -1.14 -15.19 10.69
N GLY A 149 -0.21 -14.61 9.90
CA GLY A 149 1.10 -15.17 9.60
C GLY A 149 1.15 -16.15 8.43
N ASP A 150 0.07 -16.30 7.66
CA ASP A 150 0.05 -17.17 6.47
C ASP A 150 0.56 -16.41 5.23
N LYS A 151 1.89 -16.31 5.13
CA LYS A 151 2.58 -15.62 4.03
C LYS A 151 2.32 -16.27 2.67
N ASN A 152 2.12 -17.58 2.61
CA ASN A 152 1.88 -18.27 1.34
C ASN A 152 0.51 -17.88 0.78
N LYS A 153 -0.52 -17.85 1.63
CA LYS A 153 -1.87 -17.44 1.19
C LYS A 153 -1.93 -15.96 0.83
N PHE A 154 -1.20 -15.11 1.56
CA PHE A 154 -1.03 -13.71 1.18
C PHE A 154 -0.45 -13.58 -0.23
N LYS A 155 0.65 -14.29 -0.55
CA LYS A 155 1.29 -14.27 -1.87
C LYS A 155 0.31 -14.69 -2.97
N GLU A 156 -0.38 -15.82 -2.79
CA GLU A 156 -1.40 -16.32 -3.73
C GLU A 156 -2.48 -15.26 -4.03
N LEU A 157 -2.95 -14.55 -2.99
CA LEU A 157 -3.96 -13.51 -3.14
C LEU A 157 -3.41 -12.25 -3.82
N MET A 158 -2.15 -11.88 -3.57
CA MET A 158 -1.51 -10.78 -4.28
C MET A 158 -1.35 -11.11 -5.78
N GLU A 159 -0.99 -12.34 -6.12
CA GLU A 159 -0.93 -12.80 -7.52
C GLU A 159 -2.32 -12.71 -8.20
N GLN A 160 -3.39 -13.13 -7.52
CA GLN A 160 -4.76 -12.94 -8.01
C GLN A 160 -5.14 -11.47 -8.18
N ALA A 161 -4.71 -10.60 -7.25
CA ALA A 161 -4.97 -9.16 -7.35
C ALA A 161 -4.26 -8.54 -8.58
N VAL A 162 -3.01 -8.95 -8.85
CA VAL A 162 -2.25 -8.51 -10.03
C VAL A 162 -2.93 -8.95 -11.34
N GLU A 163 -3.52 -10.15 -11.40
CA GLU A 163 -4.28 -10.59 -12.58
C GLU A 163 -5.50 -9.69 -12.87
N LYS A 164 -6.10 -9.11 -11.83
CA LYS A 164 -7.27 -8.23 -11.95
C LYS A 164 -6.90 -6.76 -12.16
N ASP A 165 -5.79 -6.31 -11.57
CA ASP A 165 -5.30 -4.94 -11.66
C ASP A 165 -3.78 -4.92 -11.97
N PRO A 166 -3.39 -5.24 -13.23
CA PRO A 166 -1.98 -5.41 -13.62
C PRO A 166 -1.18 -4.10 -13.69
N ASN A 167 -1.84 -2.95 -13.52
CA ASN A 167 -1.18 -1.64 -13.56
C ASN A 167 -1.00 -1.02 -12.17
N ASN A 168 -1.25 -1.77 -11.10
CA ASN A 168 -1.15 -1.29 -9.74
C ASN A 168 0.25 -1.57 -9.15
N ALA A 169 1.08 -0.54 -9.07
CA ALA A 169 2.45 -0.62 -8.56
C ALA A 169 2.53 -1.21 -7.14
N ILE A 170 1.54 -0.92 -6.29
CA ILE A 170 1.52 -1.38 -4.89
C ILE A 170 1.43 -2.91 -4.81
N LEU A 171 0.71 -3.56 -5.72
CA LEU A 171 0.60 -5.03 -5.74
C LEU A 171 1.94 -5.69 -6.04
N TYR A 172 2.67 -5.16 -7.00
CA TYR A 172 4.01 -5.65 -7.33
C TYR A 172 5.00 -5.38 -6.21
N TYR A 173 4.94 -4.20 -5.59
CA TYR A 173 5.73 -3.91 -4.39
C TYR A 173 5.49 -4.95 -3.28
N ASN A 174 4.23 -5.25 -2.97
CA ASN A 174 3.88 -6.24 -1.94
C ASN A 174 4.36 -7.66 -2.31
N LEU A 175 4.29 -8.04 -3.60
CA LEU A 175 4.91 -9.29 -4.07
C LEU A 175 6.44 -9.27 -3.94
N GLY A 176 7.06 -8.13 -4.17
CA GLY A 176 8.50 -7.94 -3.93
C GLY A 176 8.86 -8.19 -2.46
N VAL A 177 8.12 -7.58 -1.53
CA VAL A 177 8.33 -7.75 -0.08
C VAL A 177 8.21 -9.20 0.33
N ILE A 178 7.10 -9.87 -0.02
CA ILE A 178 6.86 -11.25 0.44
C ILE A 178 7.86 -12.26 -0.16
N ASN A 179 8.26 -12.08 -1.42
CA ASN A 179 9.27 -12.93 -2.04
C ASN A 179 10.66 -12.69 -1.41
N GLY A 180 11.01 -11.43 -1.09
CA GLY A 180 12.24 -11.11 -0.36
C GLY A 180 12.29 -11.77 1.02
N GLU A 181 11.20 -11.70 1.78
CA GLU A 181 11.09 -12.38 3.08
C GLU A 181 11.14 -13.91 3.00
N GLN A 182 10.79 -14.50 1.85
CA GLN A 182 10.91 -15.94 1.58
C GLN A 182 12.30 -16.35 1.05
N GLY A 183 13.21 -15.38 0.85
CA GLY A 183 14.54 -15.62 0.30
C GLY A 183 14.57 -15.74 -1.23
N GLU A 184 13.46 -15.46 -1.90
CA GLU A 184 13.33 -15.49 -3.37
C GLU A 184 13.83 -14.15 -3.97
N PHE A 185 15.07 -13.79 -3.68
CA PHE A 185 15.65 -12.46 -3.94
C PHE A 185 15.58 -12.03 -5.41
N LYS A 186 15.78 -12.97 -6.35
CA LYS A 186 15.69 -12.66 -7.78
C LYS A 186 14.27 -12.23 -8.18
N ILE A 187 13.28 -12.98 -7.71
CA ILE A 187 11.87 -12.71 -7.99
C ILE A 187 11.44 -11.41 -7.31
N ALA A 188 11.88 -11.17 -6.08
CA ALA A 188 11.62 -9.94 -5.35
C ALA A 188 12.15 -8.71 -6.11
N LYS A 189 13.38 -8.80 -6.65
CA LYS A 189 13.97 -7.73 -7.46
C LYS A 189 13.14 -7.43 -8.72
N GLU A 190 12.70 -8.46 -9.44
CA GLU A 190 11.86 -8.31 -10.63
C GLU A 190 10.54 -7.59 -10.28
N PHE A 191 9.92 -7.92 -9.16
CA PHE A 191 8.70 -7.28 -8.70
C PHE A 191 8.90 -5.81 -8.25
N TYR A 192 9.98 -5.49 -7.55
CA TYR A 192 10.28 -4.09 -7.20
C TYR A 192 10.54 -3.25 -8.45
N LEU A 193 11.28 -3.79 -9.43
CA LEU A 193 11.51 -3.11 -10.70
C LEU A 193 10.20 -2.91 -11.48
N LYS A 194 9.29 -3.88 -11.45
CA LYS A 194 7.97 -3.74 -12.10
C LYS A 194 7.11 -2.68 -11.39
N ALA A 195 7.17 -2.60 -10.07
CA ALA A 195 6.49 -1.53 -9.33
C ALA A 195 7.02 -0.14 -9.75
N LEU A 196 8.34 0.00 -9.91
CA LEU A 196 8.97 1.26 -10.35
C LEU A 196 8.73 1.59 -11.84
N GLU A 197 8.53 0.58 -12.68
CA GLU A 197 8.09 0.79 -14.08
C GLU A 197 6.69 1.39 -14.15
N LEU A 198 5.81 0.99 -13.22
CA LEU A 198 4.42 1.46 -13.15
C LEU A 198 4.28 2.79 -12.41
N ASP A 199 5.10 3.01 -11.39
CA ASP A 199 5.15 4.25 -10.61
C ASP A 199 6.60 4.54 -10.20
N ASP A 200 7.27 5.39 -10.97
CA ASP A 200 8.67 5.79 -10.74
C ASP A 200 8.84 6.75 -9.56
N THR A 201 7.74 7.14 -8.91
CA THR A 201 7.75 7.95 -7.68
C THR A 201 7.55 7.12 -6.40
N TYR A 202 7.38 5.81 -6.52
CA TYR A 202 7.10 4.93 -5.38
C TYR A 202 8.35 4.66 -4.54
N THR A 203 8.65 5.56 -3.62
CA THR A 203 9.90 5.61 -2.82
C THR A 203 10.19 4.33 -2.04
N ALA A 204 9.16 3.63 -1.53
CA ALA A 204 9.33 2.38 -0.79
C ALA A 204 9.95 1.26 -1.65
N SER A 205 9.64 1.20 -2.95
CA SER A 205 10.26 0.24 -3.87
C SER A 205 11.76 0.47 -4.04
N TYR A 206 12.19 1.73 -4.14
CA TYR A 206 13.62 2.05 -4.22
C TYR A 206 14.38 1.59 -2.98
N LEU A 207 13.87 1.91 -1.77
CA LEU A 207 14.50 1.51 -0.52
C LEU A 207 14.62 -0.01 -0.39
N ASN A 208 13.53 -0.72 -0.65
CA ASN A 208 13.54 -2.17 -0.53
C ASN A 208 14.38 -2.85 -1.61
N LEU A 209 14.41 -2.30 -2.84
CA LEU A 209 15.28 -2.78 -3.90
C LEU A 209 16.76 -2.62 -3.54
N VAL A 210 17.15 -1.46 -3.02
CA VAL A 210 18.51 -1.20 -2.54
C VAL A 210 18.87 -2.14 -1.39
N GLY A 211 17.99 -2.28 -0.40
CA GLY A 211 18.16 -3.22 0.71
C GLY A 211 18.38 -4.65 0.22
N LEU A 212 17.54 -5.10 -0.73
CA LEU A 212 17.65 -6.42 -1.34
C LEU A 212 18.98 -6.65 -2.08
N ILE A 213 19.47 -5.65 -2.81
CA ILE A 213 20.77 -5.73 -3.50
C ILE A 213 21.88 -5.83 -2.45
N LEU A 214 21.83 -5.03 -1.39
CA LEU A 214 22.83 -5.02 -0.33
C LEU A 214 22.88 -6.31 0.51
N GLU A 215 21.80 -7.11 0.55
CA GLU A 215 21.82 -8.47 1.13
C GLU A 215 22.89 -9.36 0.47
N GLY A 216 23.24 -9.10 -0.80
CA GLY A 216 24.29 -9.78 -1.52
C GLY A 216 25.71 -9.51 -0.99
N GLU A 217 25.93 -8.45 -0.18
CA GLU A 217 27.23 -8.11 0.39
C GLU A 217 27.71 -9.14 1.42
N GLY A 218 26.82 -9.61 2.29
CA GLY A 218 27.17 -10.53 3.37
C GLY A 218 27.98 -11.77 2.90
N PRO A 219 27.49 -12.52 1.92
CA PRO A 219 28.21 -13.67 1.35
C PRO A 219 29.57 -13.32 0.72
N ILE A 220 29.71 -12.13 0.13
CA ILE A 220 30.97 -11.65 -0.44
C ILE A 220 31.97 -11.40 0.70
N VAL A 221 31.58 -10.62 1.71
CA VAL A 221 32.42 -10.30 2.86
C VAL A 221 32.81 -11.56 3.64
N GLU A 222 31.92 -12.53 3.79
CA GLU A 222 32.26 -13.81 4.44
C GLU A 222 33.36 -14.56 3.69
N LYS A 223 33.31 -14.58 2.36
CA LYS A 223 34.37 -15.19 1.54
C LYS A 223 35.69 -14.41 1.63
N MET A 224 35.64 -13.08 1.59
CA MET A 224 36.80 -12.21 1.75
C MET A 224 37.50 -12.43 3.10
N ASN A 225 36.74 -12.51 4.20
CA ASN A 225 37.25 -12.77 5.53
C ASN A 225 37.98 -14.11 5.67
N LYS A 226 37.59 -15.13 4.90
CA LYS A 226 38.28 -16.43 4.86
C LYS A 226 39.62 -16.34 4.14
N LEU A 227 39.81 -15.36 3.25
CA LEU A 227 41.02 -15.19 2.42
C LEU A 227 41.99 -14.18 3.00
N VAL A 228 41.54 -13.20 3.80
CA VAL A 228 42.34 -12.07 4.29
C VAL A 228 43.62 -12.45 5.03
N THR A 229 43.66 -13.62 5.67
CA THR A 229 44.82 -14.13 6.39
C THR A 229 45.73 -15.04 5.57
N SER A 230 45.33 -15.37 4.33
CA SER A 230 46.14 -16.20 3.44
C SER A 230 47.34 -15.44 2.90
N ARG A 231 48.47 -16.15 2.73
CA ARG A 231 49.68 -15.64 2.09
C ARG A 231 49.89 -16.20 0.66
N LYS A 232 48.91 -16.95 0.15
CA LYS A 232 49.00 -17.53 -1.18
C LYS A 232 48.57 -16.50 -2.23
N ALA A 233 49.37 -16.34 -3.29
CA ALA A 233 49.04 -15.40 -4.37
C ALA A 233 47.63 -15.67 -4.96
N SER A 234 47.28 -16.93 -5.19
CA SER A 234 45.95 -17.32 -5.72
C SER A 234 44.78 -16.95 -4.79
N ASP A 235 45.00 -16.77 -3.50
CA ASP A 235 43.99 -16.36 -2.56
C ASP A 235 43.88 -14.83 -2.48
N MET A 236 44.98 -14.13 -2.76
CA MET A 236 44.98 -12.69 -2.97
C MET A 236 44.25 -12.30 -4.24
N ASP A 237 44.51 -12.98 -5.36
CA ASP A 237 43.78 -12.76 -6.62
C ASP A 237 42.27 -12.92 -6.41
N LYS A 238 41.84 -13.95 -5.68
CA LYS A 238 40.40 -14.18 -5.36
C LYS A 238 39.82 -13.10 -4.43
N TYR A 239 40.64 -12.60 -3.51
CA TYR A 239 40.19 -11.48 -2.64
C TYR A 239 39.95 -10.23 -3.47
N ASP A 240 40.86 -9.90 -4.40
CA ASP A 240 40.70 -8.77 -5.31
C ASP A 240 39.46 -8.91 -6.23
N GLU A 241 39.20 -10.12 -6.74
CA GLU A 241 37.96 -10.42 -7.50
C GLU A 241 36.71 -10.15 -6.64
N LEU A 242 36.69 -10.60 -5.39
CA LEU A 242 35.56 -10.38 -4.48
C LEU A 242 35.39 -8.89 -4.11
N GLU A 243 36.48 -8.13 -4.00
CA GLU A 243 36.41 -6.68 -3.81
C GLU A 243 35.78 -5.99 -5.02
N ILE A 244 36.12 -6.41 -6.22
CA ILE A 244 35.47 -5.93 -7.46
C ILE A 244 33.98 -6.27 -7.47
N ASP A 245 33.60 -7.50 -7.09
CA ASP A 245 32.19 -7.92 -7.00
C ASP A 245 31.43 -7.04 -5.98
N ARG A 246 32.04 -6.74 -4.83
CA ARG A 246 31.48 -5.88 -3.81
C ARG A 246 31.29 -4.44 -4.30
N VAL A 247 32.28 -3.87 -4.98
CA VAL A 247 32.18 -2.54 -5.60
C VAL A 247 31.09 -2.50 -6.67
N ASN A 248 30.96 -3.55 -7.48
CA ASN A 248 29.92 -3.64 -8.50
C ASN A 248 28.51 -3.68 -7.88
N LEU A 249 28.34 -4.42 -6.78
CA LEU A 249 27.08 -4.48 -6.03
C LEU A 249 26.71 -3.09 -5.49
N TYR A 250 27.67 -2.34 -4.95
CA TYR A 250 27.42 -0.95 -4.50
C TYR A 250 27.06 -0.01 -5.65
N LYS A 251 27.77 -0.11 -6.77
CA LYS A 251 27.45 0.68 -7.97
C LYS A 251 26.07 0.37 -8.54
N GLU A 252 25.60 -0.85 -8.38
CA GLU A 252 24.23 -1.22 -8.77
C GLU A 252 23.15 -0.50 -7.95
N CYS A 253 23.44 -0.17 -6.67
CA CYS A 253 22.49 0.55 -5.80
C CYS A 253 22.37 2.04 -6.17
N LEU A 254 23.44 2.66 -6.69
CA LEU A 254 23.51 4.12 -6.84
C LEU A 254 22.40 4.73 -7.69
N PRO A 255 22.06 4.21 -8.89
CA PRO A 255 20.97 4.80 -9.70
C PRO A 255 19.63 4.86 -8.96
N TYR A 256 19.34 3.86 -8.14
CA TYR A 256 18.10 3.79 -7.35
C TYR A 256 18.13 4.77 -6.17
N LEU A 257 19.26 4.91 -5.51
CA LEU A 257 19.45 5.88 -4.41
C LEU A 257 19.42 7.32 -4.93
N GLU A 258 20.09 7.60 -6.04
CA GLU A 258 20.08 8.92 -6.67
C GLU A 258 18.68 9.33 -7.07
N LYS A 259 17.92 8.43 -7.71
CA LYS A 259 16.53 8.68 -8.07
C LYS A 259 15.64 8.89 -6.85
N LEU A 260 15.82 8.10 -5.81
CA LEU A 260 15.08 8.28 -4.56
C LEU A 260 15.38 9.63 -3.90
N ILE A 261 16.66 10.06 -3.89
CA ILE A 261 17.07 11.36 -3.32
C ILE A 261 16.56 12.52 -4.20
N GLU A 262 16.39 12.32 -5.50
CA GLU A 262 15.74 13.29 -6.40
C GLU A 262 14.25 13.47 -6.04
N ILE A 263 13.54 12.37 -5.80
CA ILE A 263 12.10 12.36 -5.47
C ILE A 263 11.86 12.86 -4.04
N ASP A 264 12.66 12.39 -3.09
CA ASP A 264 12.58 12.74 -1.67
C ASP A 264 13.97 13.18 -1.15
N PRO A 265 14.33 14.46 -1.33
CA PRO A 265 15.61 14.99 -0.87
C PRO A 265 15.81 14.95 0.65
N SER A 266 14.72 14.73 1.41
CA SER A 266 14.75 14.64 2.87
C SER A 266 14.88 13.20 3.39
N ASN A 267 15.01 12.23 2.52
CA ASN A 267 15.12 10.82 2.90
C ASN A 267 16.47 10.51 3.53
N ILE A 268 16.50 10.55 4.86
CA ILE A 268 17.73 10.38 5.66
C ILE A 268 18.36 9.00 5.41
N GLU A 269 17.55 7.96 5.24
CA GLU A 269 18.03 6.59 5.01
C GLU A 269 18.75 6.48 3.66
N ALA A 270 18.15 7.00 2.60
CA ALA A 270 18.75 7.04 1.28
C ALA A 270 20.06 7.85 1.27
N LEU A 271 20.07 9.03 1.88
CA LEU A 271 21.26 9.88 1.99
C LEU A 271 22.39 9.20 2.75
N LYS A 272 22.10 8.54 3.88
CA LYS A 272 23.10 7.80 4.67
C LYS A 272 23.64 6.61 3.89
N THR A 273 22.79 5.86 3.22
CA THR A 273 23.20 4.68 2.42
C THR A 273 24.06 5.11 1.24
N ALA A 274 23.63 6.12 0.48
CA ALA A 274 24.43 6.67 -0.62
C ALA A 274 25.79 7.21 -0.14
N LYS A 275 25.83 7.97 0.96
CA LYS A 275 27.08 8.45 1.56
C LYS A 275 28.04 7.32 1.88
N ASN A 276 27.54 6.24 2.51
CA ASN A 276 28.40 5.11 2.88
C ASN A 276 28.92 4.36 1.64
N ILE A 277 28.09 4.20 0.61
CA ILE A 277 28.49 3.60 -0.66
C ILE A 277 29.57 4.47 -1.32
N TYR A 278 29.36 5.79 -1.48
CA TYR A 278 30.34 6.70 -2.07
C TYR A 278 31.66 6.68 -1.33
N TYR A 279 31.65 6.64 0.01
CA TYR A 279 32.83 6.47 0.82
C TYR A 279 33.61 5.17 0.50
N THR A 280 32.87 4.06 0.37
CA THR A 280 33.46 2.72 0.14
C THR A 280 34.04 2.56 -1.27
N ILE A 281 33.47 3.25 -2.27
CA ILE A 281 33.98 3.22 -3.65
C ILE A 281 34.94 4.37 -3.98
N ASP A 282 35.43 5.11 -2.97
CA ASP A 282 36.34 6.26 -3.07
C ASP A 282 35.83 7.46 -3.88
N ASP A 283 34.47 7.59 -4.04
CA ASP A 283 33.89 8.78 -4.65
C ASP A 283 33.74 9.92 -3.63
N THR A 284 34.85 10.61 -3.45
CA THR A 284 35.00 11.68 -2.43
C THR A 284 34.04 12.86 -2.68
N ASP A 285 33.72 13.19 -3.94
CA ASP A 285 32.92 14.37 -4.25
C ASP A 285 31.46 14.11 -3.90
N ASN A 286 30.88 12.97 -4.32
CA ASN A 286 29.53 12.58 -3.96
C ASN A 286 29.38 12.26 -2.47
N PHE A 287 30.41 11.68 -1.82
CA PHE A 287 30.42 11.52 -0.37
C PHE A 287 30.25 12.87 0.36
N LYS A 288 31.03 13.93 -0.04
CA LYS A 288 30.89 15.26 0.55
C LYS A 288 29.52 15.86 0.31
N LEU A 289 28.97 15.70 -0.91
CA LEU A 289 27.66 16.21 -1.27
C LEU A 289 26.57 15.59 -0.36
N MET A 290 26.58 14.27 -0.16
CA MET A 290 25.63 13.59 0.73
C MET A 290 25.78 14.05 2.18
N ASN A 291 27.00 14.29 2.62
CA ASN A 291 27.27 14.77 3.98
C ASN A 291 26.71 16.18 4.22
N VAL A 292 26.85 17.09 3.23
CA VAL A 292 26.24 18.43 3.29
C VAL A 292 24.73 18.35 3.37
N LYS A 293 24.09 17.57 2.49
CA LYS A 293 22.62 17.38 2.51
C LYS A 293 22.12 16.86 3.86
N LEU A 294 22.84 15.92 4.49
CA LEU A 294 22.49 15.41 5.81
C LEU A 294 22.59 16.48 6.89
N GLN A 295 23.63 17.32 6.87
CA GLN A 295 23.81 18.41 7.82
C GLN A 295 22.73 19.50 7.69
N GLU A 296 22.26 19.76 6.47
CA GLU A 296 21.16 20.70 6.22
C GLU A 296 19.83 20.23 6.81
N LEU A 297 19.61 18.90 6.91
CA LEU A 297 18.41 18.31 7.52
C LEU A 297 18.47 18.24 9.06
N GLU A 298 19.66 18.37 9.65
CA GLU A 298 19.86 18.34 11.11
C GLU A 298 19.77 19.74 11.76
N ASN A 299 19.77 20.83 10.95
CA ASN A 299 19.67 22.22 11.40
C ASN A 299 18.25 22.78 11.18
#